data_fe900ba0492e1d0436e7c5f42c77b9d0
#
_entry.id   fe900ba0492e1d0436e7c5f42c77b9d0
#
_cell.length_a   1.000
_cell.length_b   1.000
_cell.length_c   1.000
_cell.angle_alpha   90.00
_cell.angle_beta   90.00
_cell.angle_gamma   90.00
#
_symmetry.space_group_name_H-M   'P 1'
#
loop_
_entity.id
_entity.type
_entity.pdbx_description
1 polymer ?
#
loop_
_entity_poly.entity_id
_entity_poly.type
_entity_poly.pdbx_seq_one_letter_code
_entity_poly.pdbx_strand_id
1 'polypeptide(L)'
;MLRACIAVALAALLSPAGSLGAEPRAIRRVVVTGQPAPGGGAFDRFSVESLPIVAPVNDKGQVAFFATVVRGRAGEGFFLASGTRITRVVADGDPVPGGGVFSGFGRHPIPALNNSGELAFAAAISGARAVEGIFVASPRRVRVVALAGATAPGIPSGTLAGVDVPAINDRGDVAYLASVRRGRESLEAIYLHAGGRTRKVVAQGDPAPAGGTFAAFGPPSLNGSGIVAFGAVVEGRAAPGGVFLAKGDAVRMVVGAGDETPDGGIFAKFSERVALNAAGAVAFTAILKNAPIRGAIYVIDDRLRRVVGLGDAAPGGGVFSHFGLWPSLSATGTVGFIASVDGAATPVAAFVTGRDAAARVAGVGDALPGGGTLVSFGLYPFAAMSSAGAVSFATAPDAVGAGAEGVFAIDLPARR
;
A
#
# COMPACT_ATOMS: atom_id res chain seq x y z
N MET A 1 -70.79 36.23 28.85
CA MET A 1 -70.14 36.24 27.53
C MET A 1 -68.77 35.55 27.68
N LEU A 2 -68.74 34.29 27.32
CA LEU A 2 -67.65 33.39 27.46
C LEU A 2 -66.80 33.45 26.17
N ARG A 3 -65.48 33.82 26.22
CA ARG A 3 -64.55 33.70 25.11
C ARG A 3 -63.64 32.49 25.36
N ALA A 4 -63.88 31.45 24.56
CA ALA A 4 -63.02 30.27 24.52
C ALA A 4 -61.75 30.57 23.70
N CYS A 5 -60.57 30.42 24.31
CA CYS A 5 -59.29 30.43 23.61
C CYS A 5 -59.01 29.00 23.14
N ILE A 6 -58.96 28.81 21.83
CA ILE A 6 -58.48 27.57 21.19
C ILE A 6 -56.96 27.66 21.09
N ALA A 7 -56.25 26.82 21.84
CA ALA A 7 -54.83 26.61 21.69
C ALA A 7 -54.58 25.61 20.58
N VAL A 8 -53.98 26.05 19.48
CA VAL A 8 -53.49 25.17 18.40
C VAL A 8 -52.12 24.66 18.80
N ALA A 9 -52.00 23.39 19.12
CA ALA A 9 -50.73 22.70 19.35
C ALA A 9 -50.09 22.38 17.99
N LEU A 10 -49.01 23.07 17.67
CA LEU A 10 -48.17 22.77 16.50
C LEU A 10 -47.28 21.58 16.85
N ALA A 11 -47.65 20.37 16.43
CA ALA A 11 -46.83 19.19 16.54
C ALA A 11 -45.72 19.30 15.44
N ALA A 12 -44.53 19.68 15.84
CA ALA A 12 -43.33 19.59 14.98
C ALA A 12 -43.01 18.11 14.74
N LEU A 13 -43.31 17.62 13.55
CA LEU A 13 -42.83 16.34 13.05
C LEU A 13 -41.29 16.43 12.90
N LEU A 14 -40.57 15.94 13.90
CA LEU A 14 -39.15 15.60 13.78
C LEU A 14 -39.05 14.42 12.81
N SER A 15 -38.82 14.71 11.55
CA SER A 15 -38.34 13.70 10.61
C SER A 15 -37.01 13.16 11.12
N PRO A 16 -36.84 11.83 11.24
CA PRO A 16 -35.55 11.28 11.55
C PRO A 16 -34.58 11.70 10.43
N ALA A 17 -33.47 12.33 10.80
CA ALA A 17 -32.38 12.61 9.88
C ALA A 17 -32.05 11.29 9.18
N GLY A 18 -32.39 11.21 7.90
CA GLY A 18 -32.06 10.08 7.07
C GLY A 18 -30.55 9.87 7.13
N SER A 19 -30.14 8.73 7.67
CA SER A 19 -28.81 8.21 7.44
C SER A 19 -28.65 8.20 5.93
N LEU A 20 -27.71 8.98 5.41
CA LEU A 20 -27.21 8.84 4.05
C LEU A 20 -26.61 7.45 3.95
N GLY A 21 -27.46 6.45 3.72
CA GLY A 21 -27.05 5.13 3.31
C GLY A 21 -26.27 5.32 2.00
N ALA A 22 -24.95 5.26 2.08
CA ALA A 22 -24.16 5.19 0.88
C ALA A 22 -24.66 3.97 0.10
N GLU A 23 -25.14 4.18 -1.13
CA GLU A 23 -25.47 3.12 -2.07
C GLU A 23 -24.36 2.05 -2.00
N PRO A 24 -24.69 0.74 -1.92
CA PRO A 24 -23.70 -0.31 -1.89
C PRO A 24 -22.83 -0.17 -3.13
N ARG A 25 -21.57 0.16 -2.92
CA ARG A 25 -20.59 0.38 -3.98
C ARG A 25 -20.36 -0.94 -4.69
N ALA A 26 -20.58 -1.01 -6.01
CA ALA A 26 -20.44 -2.22 -6.77
C ALA A 26 -18.96 -2.67 -6.77
N ILE A 27 -18.72 -3.86 -6.23
CA ILE A 27 -17.42 -4.52 -6.39
C ILE A 27 -17.26 -4.88 -7.87
N ARG A 28 -16.14 -4.54 -8.45
CA ARG A 28 -15.77 -4.85 -9.82
C ARG A 28 -14.70 -5.95 -9.82
N ARG A 29 -14.92 -7.01 -10.59
CA ARG A 29 -13.88 -8.04 -10.80
C ARG A 29 -12.80 -7.47 -11.73
N VAL A 30 -11.54 -7.56 -11.30
CA VAL A 30 -10.36 -7.22 -12.11
C VAL A 30 -9.84 -8.47 -12.81
N VAL A 31 -9.56 -9.53 -12.03
CA VAL A 31 -9.07 -10.81 -12.53
C VAL A 31 -9.30 -11.90 -11.48
N VAL A 32 -9.45 -13.15 -11.92
CA VAL A 32 -9.57 -14.33 -11.05
C VAL A 32 -8.79 -15.50 -11.63
N THR A 33 -8.43 -16.46 -10.78
CA THR A 33 -7.83 -17.75 -11.16
C THR A 33 -8.67 -18.45 -12.23
N GLY A 34 -8.00 -19.07 -13.21
CA GLY A 34 -8.62 -19.75 -14.34
C GLY A 34 -9.01 -18.85 -15.51
N GLN A 35 -9.00 -17.53 -15.36
CA GLN A 35 -9.27 -16.59 -16.46
C GLN A 35 -8.13 -16.65 -17.48
N PRO A 36 -8.44 -16.62 -18.83
CA PRO A 36 -7.42 -16.58 -19.86
C PRO A 36 -6.43 -15.44 -19.69
N ALA A 37 -5.13 -15.75 -19.76
CA ALA A 37 -4.05 -14.77 -19.62
C ALA A 37 -3.61 -14.22 -21.00
N PRO A 38 -3.25 -12.92 -21.10
CA PRO A 38 -2.66 -12.34 -22.30
C PRO A 38 -1.35 -13.04 -22.67
N GLY A 39 -1.25 -13.54 -23.90
CA GLY A 39 -0.09 -14.32 -24.38
C GLY A 39 -0.29 -15.83 -24.30
N GLY A 40 -1.46 -16.29 -23.84
CA GLY A 40 -1.86 -17.70 -23.75
C GLY A 40 -1.80 -18.25 -22.33
N GLY A 41 -2.49 -19.37 -22.12
CA GLY A 41 -2.64 -19.99 -20.79
C GLY A 41 -3.74 -19.35 -19.97
N ALA A 42 -3.71 -19.62 -18.65
CA ALA A 42 -4.68 -19.10 -17.70
C ALA A 42 -3.97 -18.62 -16.44
N PHE A 43 -4.49 -17.58 -15.80
CA PHE A 43 -4.01 -17.13 -14.51
C PHE A 43 -4.20 -18.24 -13.47
N ASP A 44 -3.19 -18.45 -12.63
CA ASP A 44 -3.17 -19.49 -11.61
C ASP A 44 -3.18 -18.88 -10.21
N ARG A 45 -2.15 -18.15 -9.84
CA ARG A 45 -2.02 -17.48 -8.54
C ARG A 45 -1.68 -16.01 -8.70
N PHE A 46 -2.08 -15.20 -7.72
CA PHE A 46 -1.76 -13.77 -7.63
C PHE A 46 -0.78 -13.46 -6.49
N SER A 47 -0.44 -14.46 -5.69
CA SER A 47 0.54 -14.41 -4.61
C SER A 47 1.70 -15.38 -4.88
N VAL A 48 2.82 -15.13 -4.23
CA VAL A 48 3.93 -16.07 -4.11
C VAL A 48 4.02 -16.47 -2.65
N GLU A 49 3.81 -17.74 -2.35
CA GLU A 49 3.88 -18.33 -1.00
C GLU A 49 3.45 -17.33 0.12
N SER A 50 3.10 -17.34 1.12
CA SER A 50 2.78 -16.49 2.29
C SER A 50 2.98 -14.96 2.15
N LEU A 51 3.11 -14.41 0.93
CA LEU A 51 3.30 -12.97 0.72
C LEU A 51 1.98 -12.23 0.45
N PRO A 52 1.90 -10.92 0.79
CA PRO A 52 0.70 -10.14 0.50
C PRO A 52 0.48 -9.99 -1.01
N ILE A 53 -0.76 -10.16 -1.44
CA ILE A 53 -1.16 -9.77 -2.80
C ILE A 53 -1.35 -8.25 -2.79
N VAL A 54 -0.45 -7.53 -3.44
CA VAL A 54 -0.55 -6.08 -3.61
C VAL A 54 -0.93 -5.77 -5.05
N ALA A 55 -2.10 -5.20 -5.23
CA ALA A 55 -2.64 -4.83 -6.53
C ALA A 55 -2.94 -3.32 -6.55
N PRO A 56 -1.93 -2.45 -6.79
CA PRO A 56 -2.14 -1.01 -6.78
C PRO A 56 -3.13 -0.57 -7.86
N VAL A 57 -3.96 0.40 -7.52
CA VAL A 57 -4.92 1.04 -8.41
C VAL A 57 -4.54 2.52 -8.59
N ASN A 58 -4.64 3.02 -9.83
CA ASN A 58 -4.41 4.43 -10.14
C ASN A 58 -5.71 5.22 -10.34
N ASP A 59 -5.61 6.54 -10.53
CA ASP A 59 -6.76 7.44 -10.66
C ASP A 59 -7.59 7.22 -11.94
N LYS A 60 -7.06 6.45 -12.90
CA LYS A 60 -7.78 6.01 -14.11
C LYS A 60 -8.53 4.69 -13.90
N GLY A 61 -8.52 4.15 -12.67
CA GLY A 61 -9.11 2.84 -12.34
C GLY A 61 -8.34 1.66 -12.93
N GLN A 62 -7.12 1.87 -13.43
CA GLN A 62 -6.25 0.77 -13.84
C GLN A 62 -5.67 0.09 -12.60
N VAL A 63 -5.58 -1.23 -12.64
CA VAL A 63 -5.05 -2.05 -11.54
C VAL A 63 -3.87 -2.87 -12.07
N ALA A 64 -2.72 -2.74 -11.40
CA ALA A 64 -1.56 -3.58 -11.68
C ALA A 64 -1.55 -4.77 -10.71
N PHE A 65 -1.12 -5.92 -11.18
CA PHE A 65 -1.00 -7.12 -10.36
C PHE A 65 0.08 -8.06 -10.88
N PHE A 66 0.65 -8.82 -9.98
CA PHE A 66 1.45 -10.00 -10.28
C PHE A 66 0.55 -11.20 -10.48
N ALA A 67 0.92 -12.11 -11.38
CA ALA A 67 0.28 -13.41 -11.47
C ALA A 67 1.22 -14.48 -12.04
N THR A 68 1.05 -15.73 -11.57
CA THR A 68 1.54 -16.91 -12.25
C THR A 68 0.55 -17.34 -13.34
N VAL A 69 1.07 -17.97 -14.38
CA VAL A 69 0.28 -18.41 -15.57
C VAL A 69 0.57 -19.87 -15.86
N VAL A 70 -0.47 -20.70 -15.88
CA VAL A 70 -0.34 -22.11 -16.25
C VAL A 70 -0.68 -22.32 -17.73
N ARG A 71 0.01 -23.28 -18.37
CA ARG A 71 -0.15 -23.59 -19.81
C ARG A 71 0.08 -22.39 -20.73
N GLY A 72 0.81 -21.36 -20.25
CA GLY A 72 1.26 -20.21 -21.04
C GLY A 72 2.69 -20.40 -21.53
N ARG A 73 3.20 -19.43 -22.32
CA ARG A 73 4.62 -19.37 -22.72
C ARG A 73 5.50 -18.86 -21.58
N ALA A 74 4.99 -17.96 -20.77
CA ALA A 74 5.62 -17.40 -19.58
C ALA A 74 4.93 -17.98 -18.35
N GLY A 75 5.69 -18.31 -17.30
CA GLY A 75 5.19 -18.89 -16.06
C GLY A 75 4.66 -17.84 -15.10
N GLU A 76 5.14 -16.60 -15.16
CA GLU A 76 4.74 -15.49 -14.29
C GLU A 76 4.99 -14.11 -14.92
N GLY A 77 4.37 -13.08 -14.36
CA GLY A 77 4.58 -11.72 -14.84
C GLY A 77 3.76 -10.66 -14.13
N PHE A 78 3.96 -9.42 -14.56
CA PHE A 78 3.13 -8.29 -14.19
C PHE A 78 2.15 -7.94 -15.30
N PHE A 79 0.93 -7.66 -14.89
CA PHE A 79 -0.20 -7.34 -15.76
C PHE A 79 -0.84 -6.03 -15.32
N LEU A 80 -1.46 -5.34 -16.30
CA LEU A 80 -2.22 -4.11 -16.09
C LEU A 80 -3.63 -4.30 -16.63
N ALA A 81 -4.61 -4.23 -15.74
CA ALA A 81 -6.03 -4.20 -16.09
C ALA A 81 -6.51 -2.77 -16.30
N SER A 82 -7.28 -2.53 -17.38
CA SER A 82 -7.93 -1.26 -17.68
C SER A 82 -9.35 -1.56 -18.16
N GLY A 83 -10.34 -1.33 -17.31
CA GLY A 83 -11.70 -1.83 -17.51
C GLY A 83 -11.71 -3.36 -17.59
N THR A 84 -12.21 -3.91 -18.69
CA THR A 84 -12.25 -5.37 -18.96
C THR A 84 -11.00 -5.90 -19.67
N ARG A 85 -10.12 -5.00 -20.13
CA ARG A 85 -8.91 -5.38 -20.87
C ARG A 85 -7.76 -5.59 -19.89
N ILE A 86 -7.13 -6.78 -19.97
CA ILE A 86 -5.87 -7.07 -19.27
C ILE A 86 -4.75 -7.09 -20.31
N THR A 87 -3.64 -6.43 -20.02
CA THR A 87 -2.45 -6.38 -20.86
C THR A 87 -1.26 -6.90 -20.08
N ARG A 88 -0.46 -7.77 -20.67
CA ARG A 88 0.82 -8.19 -20.13
C ARG A 88 1.80 -7.00 -20.22
N VAL A 89 2.43 -6.65 -19.12
CA VAL A 89 3.43 -5.57 -19.06
C VAL A 89 4.82 -6.16 -19.22
N VAL A 90 5.13 -7.20 -18.47
CA VAL A 90 6.40 -7.93 -18.50
C VAL A 90 6.20 -9.33 -17.94
N ALA A 91 6.96 -10.30 -18.42
CA ALA A 91 6.92 -11.67 -17.94
C ALA A 91 8.31 -12.30 -17.92
N ASP A 92 8.46 -13.42 -17.24
CA ASP A 92 9.66 -14.24 -17.30
C ASP A 92 9.98 -14.62 -18.74
N GLY A 93 11.29 -14.66 -19.08
CA GLY A 93 11.77 -14.84 -20.43
C GLY A 93 11.76 -13.60 -21.31
N ASP A 94 11.11 -12.50 -20.94
CA ASP A 94 11.17 -11.23 -21.68
C ASP A 94 12.59 -10.63 -21.61
N PRO A 95 13.07 -9.97 -22.69
CA PRO A 95 14.41 -9.41 -22.72
C PRO A 95 14.57 -8.21 -21.76
N VAL A 96 15.72 -8.17 -21.08
CA VAL A 96 16.12 -7.05 -20.22
C VAL A 96 16.94 -6.04 -21.03
N PRO A 97 16.66 -4.73 -20.96
CA PRO A 97 17.50 -3.71 -21.55
C PRO A 97 18.94 -3.79 -21.02
N GLY A 98 19.90 -3.96 -21.92
CA GLY A 98 21.32 -4.14 -21.55
C GLY A 98 21.78 -5.60 -21.50
N GLY A 99 20.89 -6.56 -21.74
CA GLY A 99 21.22 -8.00 -21.89
C GLY A 99 20.56 -8.88 -20.85
N GLY A 100 20.44 -10.16 -21.19
CA GLY A 100 19.75 -11.18 -20.38
C GLY A 100 18.23 -11.15 -20.55
N VAL A 101 17.56 -11.94 -19.72
CA VAL A 101 16.10 -12.06 -19.66
C VAL A 101 15.64 -12.01 -18.21
N PHE A 102 14.41 -11.59 -17.99
CA PHE A 102 13.77 -11.72 -16.68
C PHE A 102 13.64 -13.21 -16.32
N SER A 103 13.99 -13.58 -15.10
CA SER A 103 13.97 -14.97 -14.61
C SER A 103 13.18 -15.13 -13.32
N GLY A 104 12.40 -14.12 -12.96
CA GLY A 104 11.53 -14.08 -11.80
C GLY A 104 11.33 -12.66 -11.29
N PHE A 105 10.27 -12.43 -10.52
CA PHE A 105 9.90 -11.09 -10.05
C PHE A 105 10.18 -10.89 -8.55
N GLY A 106 11.23 -11.55 -8.06
CA GLY A 106 11.76 -11.36 -6.72
C GLY A 106 10.96 -12.08 -5.64
N ARG A 107 11.47 -11.93 -4.41
CA ARG A 107 10.82 -12.48 -3.22
C ARG A 107 9.54 -11.75 -2.88
N HIS A 108 9.42 -10.49 -3.31
CA HIS A 108 8.28 -9.62 -3.07
C HIS A 108 7.79 -9.05 -4.40
N PRO A 109 6.93 -9.76 -5.15
CA PRO A 109 6.40 -9.28 -6.42
C PRO A 109 5.35 -8.17 -6.18
N ILE A 110 5.78 -7.08 -5.55
CA ILE A 110 4.96 -5.93 -5.19
C ILE A 110 5.20 -4.84 -6.24
N PRO A 111 4.28 -4.65 -7.21
CA PRO A 111 4.40 -3.56 -8.17
C PRO A 111 3.97 -2.24 -7.54
N ALA A 112 4.59 -1.14 -7.98
CA ALA A 112 4.06 0.20 -7.79
C ALA A 112 3.53 0.71 -9.13
N LEU A 113 2.42 1.44 -9.12
CA LEU A 113 1.72 1.91 -10.32
C LEU A 113 1.52 3.42 -10.26
N ASN A 114 1.84 4.12 -11.37
CA ASN A 114 1.54 5.54 -11.53
C ASN A 114 0.32 5.80 -12.44
N ASN A 115 -0.10 7.07 -12.54
CA ASN A 115 -1.24 7.48 -13.35
C ASN A 115 -0.97 7.43 -14.88
N SER A 116 0.27 7.22 -15.30
CA SER A 116 0.63 6.97 -16.70
C SER A 116 0.48 5.49 -17.09
N GLY A 117 0.23 4.59 -16.11
CA GLY A 117 0.16 3.15 -16.32
C GLY A 117 1.53 2.49 -16.38
N GLU A 118 2.57 3.15 -15.84
CA GLU A 118 3.88 2.55 -15.68
C GLU A 118 3.97 1.83 -14.34
N LEU A 119 4.60 0.65 -14.35
CA LEU A 119 4.86 -0.17 -13.19
C LEU A 119 6.34 -0.11 -12.82
N ALA A 120 6.63 0.20 -11.56
CA ALA A 120 7.96 -0.05 -11.00
C ALA A 120 7.95 -1.37 -10.23
N PHE A 121 9.00 -2.19 -10.40
CA PHE A 121 9.11 -3.51 -9.78
C PHE A 121 10.58 -3.94 -9.66
N ALA A 122 10.83 -4.88 -8.75
CA ALA A 122 12.09 -5.62 -8.66
C ALA A 122 11.99 -6.91 -9.49
N ALA A 123 13.07 -7.32 -10.13
CA ALA A 123 13.11 -8.57 -10.90
C ALA A 123 14.51 -9.20 -10.89
N ALA A 124 14.55 -10.53 -10.91
CA ALA A 124 15.73 -11.32 -11.17
C ALA A 124 16.04 -11.36 -12.67
N ILE A 125 17.33 -11.49 -12.99
CA ILE A 125 17.83 -11.51 -14.36
C ILE A 125 18.70 -12.77 -14.53
N SER A 126 18.55 -13.45 -15.65
CA SER A 126 19.45 -14.52 -16.08
C SER A 126 20.12 -14.17 -17.41
N GLY A 127 21.28 -14.77 -17.66
CA GLY A 127 22.04 -14.53 -18.89
C GLY A 127 22.70 -13.15 -18.99
N ALA A 128 22.83 -12.42 -17.87
CA ALA A 128 23.53 -11.14 -17.79
C ALA A 128 24.49 -11.09 -16.59
N ARG A 129 25.34 -10.03 -16.53
CA ARG A 129 26.25 -9.82 -15.39
C ARG A 129 25.48 -9.45 -14.11
N ALA A 130 24.44 -8.63 -14.22
CA ALA A 130 23.58 -8.30 -13.11
C ALA A 130 22.56 -9.43 -12.90
N VAL A 131 22.36 -9.83 -11.65
CA VAL A 131 21.44 -10.93 -11.29
C VAL A 131 20.04 -10.45 -10.91
N GLU A 132 19.89 -9.15 -10.63
CA GLU A 132 18.60 -8.52 -10.31
C GLU A 132 18.67 -7.01 -10.51
N GLY A 133 17.50 -6.36 -10.53
CA GLY A 133 17.40 -4.91 -10.67
C GLY A 133 16.02 -4.36 -10.36
N ILE A 134 15.95 -3.02 -10.30
CA ILE A 134 14.70 -2.25 -10.31
C ILE A 134 14.44 -1.78 -11.73
N PHE A 135 13.22 -1.98 -12.18
CA PHE A 135 12.74 -1.63 -13.51
C PHE A 135 11.49 -0.76 -13.44
N VAL A 136 11.26 -0.01 -14.51
CA VAL A 136 9.97 0.58 -14.80
C VAL A 136 9.54 0.09 -16.17
N ALA A 137 8.33 -0.45 -16.23
CA ALA A 137 7.75 -0.95 -17.47
C ALA A 137 6.35 -0.42 -17.74
N SER A 138 6.04 -0.31 -19.01
CA SER A 138 4.71 -0.21 -19.58
C SER A 138 4.58 -1.30 -20.67
N PRO A 139 3.40 -1.56 -21.24
CA PRO A 139 3.25 -2.56 -22.30
C PRO A 139 4.11 -2.33 -23.56
N ARG A 140 4.74 -1.16 -23.67
CA ARG A 140 5.53 -0.76 -24.86
C ARG A 140 7.01 -0.58 -24.58
N ARG A 141 7.42 -0.45 -23.32
CA ARG A 141 8.78 -0.07 -22.97
C ARG A 141 9.15 -0.59 -21.59
N VAL A 142 10.38 -1.10 -21.47
CA VAL A 142 11.05 -1.38 -20.20
C VAL A 142 12.27 -0.47 -20.09
N ARG A 143 12.52 0.09 -18.90
CA ARG A 143 13.76 0.83 -18.60
C ARG A 143 14.35 0.33 -17.28
N VAL A 144 15.67 0.33 -17.22
CA VAL A 144 16.43 0.02 -16.02
C VAL A 144 16.45 1.26 -15.11
N VAL A 145 16.28 1.05 -13.81
CA VAL A 145 16.45 2.07 -12.75
C VAL A 145 17.72 1.81 -11.96
N ALA A 146 17.93 0.57 -11.54
CA ALA A 146 19.11 0.13 -10.79
C ALA A 146 19.41 -1.33 -11.09
N LEU A 147 20.68 -1.71 -11.05
CA LEU A 147 21.13 -3.10 -11.20
C LEU A 147 22.02 -3.49 -10.04
N ALA A 148 21.88 -4.71 -9.54
CA ALA A 148 22.83 -5.30 -8.61
C ALA A 148 24.23 -5.36 -9.26
N GLY A 149 25.28 -5.12 -8.44
CA GLY A 149 26.65 -4.98 -8.90
C GLY A 149 27.05 -3.57 -9.35
N ALA A 150 26.10 -2.64 -9.52
CA ALA A 150 26.41 -1.24 -9.81
C ALA A 150 26.96 -0.51 -8.57
N THR A 151 27.74 0.55 -8.79
CA THR A 151 28.19 1.44 -7.71
C THR A 151 26.99 2.00 -6.95
N ALA A 152 27.07 2.00 -5.63
CA ALA A 152 26.05 2.57 -4.75
C ALA A 152 26.30 4.09 -4.58
N PRO A 153 25.48 4.98 -5.15
CA PRO A 153 25.69 6.42 -5.06
C PRO A 153 25.69 6.90 -3.60
N GLY A 154 26.61 7.81 -3.23
CA GLY A 154 26.71 8.38 -1.89
C GLY A 154 27.20 7.43 -0.80
N ILE A 155 27.68 6.23 -1.15
CA ILE A 155 28.35 5.27 -0.25
C ILE A 155 29.71 4.93 -0.85
N PRO A 156 30.81 5.51 -0.33
CA PRO A 156 32.16 5.26 -0.85
C PRO A 156 32.51 3.76 -0.87
N SER A 157 33.03 3.27 -1.99
CA SER A 157 33.35 1.85 -2.24
C SER A 157 32.14 0.89 -2.09
N GLY A 158 30.92 1.41 -2.05
CA GLY A 158 29.69 0.62 -1.98
C GLY A 158 29.25 0.10 -3.36
N THR A 159 28.72 -1.11 -3.39
CA THR A 159 28.04 -1.70 -4.55
C THR A 159 26.64 -2.18 -4.16
N LEU A 160 25.67 -1.98 -5.03
CA LEU A 160 24.31 -2.51 -4.84
C LEU A 160 24.41 -4.05 -4.80
N ALA A 161 24.04 -4.67 -3.69
CA ALA A 161 24.04 -6.10 -3.51
C ALA A 161 22.66 -6.72 -3.72
N GLY A 162 21.63 -5.94 -3.46
CA GLY A 162 20.23 -6.31 -3.63
C GLY A 162 19.34 -5.09 -3.75
N VAL A 163 18.15 -5.26 -4.32
CA VAL A 163 17.15 -4.20 -4.49
C VAL A 163 15.75 -4.75 -4.19
N ASP A 164 14.88 -3.92 -3.59
CA ASP A 164 13.55 -4.36 -3.16
C ASP A 164 12.53 -3.22 -3.18
N VAL A 165 11.27 -3.58 -3.20
CA VAL A 165 10.01 -2.81 -3.07
C VAL A 165 10.13 -1.34 -3.52
N PRO A 166 9.96 -1.05 -4.82
CA PRO A 166 9.98 0.31 -5.32
C PRO A 166 8.66 1.05 -5.06
N ALA A 167 8.75 2.39 -5.06
CA ALA A 167 7.62 3.30 -5.20
C ALA A 167 7.85 4.17 -6.44
N ILE A 168 6.81 4.51 -7.19
CA ILE A 168 6.86 5.34 -8.39
C ILE A 168 5.90 6.51 -8.27
N ASN A 169 6.26 7.68 -8.78
CA ASN A 169 5.37 8.84 -8.92
C ASN A 169 4.95 9.06 -10.39
N ASP A 170 4.08 10.04 -10.62
CA ASP A 170 3.55 10.36 -11.96
C ASP A 170 4.58 10.96 -12.91
N ARG A 171 5.75 11.39 -12.44
CA ARG A 171 6.90 11.79 -13.27
C ARG A 171 7.77 10.60 -13.70
N GLY A 172 7.48 9.41 -13.19
CA GLY A 172 8.29 8.23 -13.41
C GLY A 172 9.56 8.19 -12.54
N ASP A 173 9.69 9.06 -11.51
CA ASP A 173 10.76 8.93 -10.52
C ASP A 173 10.48 7.70 -9.65
N VAL A 174 11.53 7.03 -9.17
CA VAL A 174 11.44 5.79 -8.40
C VAL A 174 12.26 5.89 -7.13
N ALA A 175 11.61 5.68 -5.97
CA ALA A 175 12.29 5.43 -4.71
C ALA A 175 12.34 3.91 -4.46
N TYR A 176 13.44 3.38 -3.94
CA TYR A 176 13.59 1.96 -3.67
C TYR A 176 14.53 1.68 -2.49
N LEU A 177 14.30 0.57 -1.82
CA LEU A 177 15.17 0.02 -0.81
C LEU A 177 16.27 -0.81 -1.48
N ALA A 178 17.50 -0.75 -0.98
CA ALA A 178 18.61 -1.54 -1.47
C ALA A 178 19.50 -2.03 -0.34
N SER A 179 20.04 -3.23 -0.51
CA SER A 179 21.20 -3.71 0.24
C SER A 179 22.47 -3.25 -0.47
N VAL A 180 23.42 -2.72 0.27
CA VAL A 180 24.70 -2.22 -0.23
C VAL A 180 25.84 -2.98 0.43
N ARG A 181 26.72 -3.56 -0.36
CA ARG A 181 27.96 -4.17 0.12
C ARG A 181 29.08 -3.14 0.12
N ARG A 182 29.74 -3.00 1.26
CA ARG A 182 30.93 -2.16 1.46
C ARG A 182 32.03 -3.01 2.12
N GLY A 183 32.91 -3.58 1.32
CA GLY A 183 33.88 -4.56 1.80
C GLY A 183 33.21 -5.82 2.34
N ARG A 184 33.32 -6.07 3.66
CA ARG A 184 32.66 -7.20 4.36
C ARG A 184 31.30 -6.81 4.97
N GLU A 185 30.99 -5.53 5.02
CA GLU A 185 29.75 -5.03 5.59
C GLU A 185 28.61 -5.08 4.57
N SER A 186 27.41 -5.29 5.07
CA SER A 186 26.17 -5.12 4.32
C SER A 186 25.33 -4.08 5.05
N LEU A 187 24.88 -3.06 4.35
CA LEU A 187 24.04 -1.98 4.89
C LEU A 187 22.78 -1.85 4.04
N GLU A 188 21.73 -1.34 4.65
CA GLU A 188 20.52 -0.91 3.93
C GLU A 188 20.62 0.57 3.54
N ALA A 189 20.01 0.92 2.41
CA ALA A 189 19.87 2.31 1.99
C ALA A 189 18.60 2.52 1.17
N ILE A 190 18.02 3.70 1.29
CA ILE A 190 16.93 4.16 0.42
C ILE A 190 17.54 5.08 -0.64
N TYR A 191 17.22 4.80 -1.90
CA TYR A 191 17.61 5.58 -3.07
C TYR A 191 16.43 6.25 -3.72
N LEU A 192 16.68 7.37 -4.39
CA LEU A 192 15.74 8.02 -5.30
C LEU A 192 16.40 8.18 -6.67
N HIS A 193 15.78 7.57 -7.69
CA HIS A 193 16.10 7.78 -9.10
C HIS A 193 15.13 8.79 -9.69
N ALA A 194 15.61 9.97 -10.03
CA ALA A 194 14.83 11.05 -10.58
C ALA A 194 15.60 11.80 -11.67
N GLY A 195 14.94 12.17 -12.77
CA GLY A 195 15.60 12.90 -13.87
C GLY A 195 16.82 12.16 -14.46
N GLY A 196 16.81 10.83 -14.47
CA GLY A 196 17.91 9.99 -14.98
C GLY A 196 19.13 9.87 -14.05
N ARG A 197 19.03 10.36 -12.82
CA ARG A 197 20.11 10.29 -11.81
C ARG A 197 19.61 9.59 -10.55
N THR A 198 20.49 8.76 -9.97
CA THR A 198 20.21 8.10 -8.67
C THR A 198 21.01 8.80 -7.58
N ARG A 199 20.34 9.13 -6.47
CA ARG A 199 21.00 9.64 -5.26
C ARG A 199 20.59 8.81 -4.05
N LYS A 200 21.47 8.74 -3.07
CA LYS A 200 21.14 8.24 -1.74
C LYS A 200 20.15 9.20 -1.07
N VAL A 201 19.08 8.68 -0.49
CA VAL A 201 18.18 9.42 0.41
C VAL A 201 18.70 9.30 1.84
N VAL A 202 18.94 8.08 2.29
CA VAL A 202 19.44 7.74 3.62
C VAL A 202 20.07 6.34 3.59
N ALA A 203 21.01 6.07 4.46
CA ALA A 203 21.62 4.76 4.63
C ALA A 203 21.78 4.39 6.11
N GLN A 204 21.90 3.12 6.39
CA GLN A 204 22.27 2.61 7.69
C GLN A 204 23.60 3.24 8.13
N GLY A 205 23.67 3.71 9.38
CA GLY A 205 24.79 4.45 9.94
C GLY A 205 24.76 5.97 9.69
N ASP A 206 23.88 6.49 8.82
CA ASP A 206 23.71 7.95 8.68
C ASP A 206 23.12 8.54 9.98
N PRO A 207 23.47 9.77 10.37
CA PRO A 207 22.90 10.45 11.54
C PRO A 207 21.38 10.63 11.39
N ALA A 208 20.61 10.30 12.43
CA ALA A 208 19.18 10.53 12.44
C ALA A 208 18.85 11.94 12.98
N PRO A 209 17.82 12.63 12.46
CA PRO A 209 17.50 14.03 12.82
C PRO A 209 17.23 14.28 14.30
N ALA A 210 16.79 13.27 15.03
CA ALA A 210 16.50 13.39 16.47
C ALA A 210 17.58 12.72 17.35
N GLY A 211 18.79 12.57 16.83
CA GLY A 211 19.92 11.89 17.47
C GLY A 211 19.95 10.40 17.20
N GLY A 212 21.10 9.78 17.41
CA GLY A 212 21.39 8.40 17.05
C GLY A 212 21.68 8.22 15.56
N THR A 213 21.68 6.98 15.10
CA THR A 213 21.96 6.60 13.70
C THR A 213 20.89 5.66 13.17
N PHE A 214 20.60 5.75 11.88
CA PHE A 214 19.67 4.83 11.23
C PHE A 214 20.23 3.40 11.24
N ALA A 215 19.40 2.42 11.60
CA ALA A 215 19.74 1.01 11.72
C ALA A 215 19.04 0.11 10.70
N ALA A 216 17.78 0.41 10.37
CA ALA A 216 16.99 -0.34 9.40
C ALA A 216 15.88 0.54 8.82
N PHE A 217 15.37 0.15 7.65
CA PHE A 217 14.34 0.90 6.93
C PHE A 217 13.20 0.00 6.48
N GLY A 218 11.98 0.54 6.54
CA GLY A 218 10.84 0.00 5.81
C GLY A 218 10.81 0.48 4.35
N PRO A 219 9.96 -0.16 3.51
CA PRO A 219 9.78 0.24 2.12
C PRO A 219 9.39 1.71 1.98
N PRO A 220 10.00 2.46 1.05
CA PRO A 220 9.70 3.87 0.85
C PRO A 220 8.35 4.09 0.15
N SER A 221 7.76 5.25 0.41
CA SER A 221 6.68 5.83 -0.39
C SER A 221 7.16 7.13 -1.03
N LEU A 222 6.67 7.43 -2.25
CA LEU A 222 7.14 8.57 -3.04
C LEU A 222 5.95 9.36 -3.60
N ASN A 223 5.97 10.68 -3.46
CA ASN A 223 4.95 11.54 -4.07
C ASN A 223 5.45 12.33 -5.29
N GLY A 224 4.51 13.03 -5.95
CA GLY A 224 4.80 13.86 -7.11
C GLY A 224 5.75 15.03 -6.85
N SER A 225 5.93 15.48 -5.62
CA SER A 225 6.90 16.53 -5.26
C SER A 225 8.31 16.00 -4.99
N GLY A 226 8.54 14.69 -5.11
CA GLY A 226 9.82 14.04 -4.81
C GLY A 226 10.09 13.91 -3.31
N ILE A 227 9.07 13.99 -2.47
CA ILE A 227 9.16 13.64 -1.05
C ILE A 227 9.15 12.11 -0.95
N VAL A 228 10.10 11.58 -0.17
CA VAL A 228 10.16 10.15 0.19
C VAL A 228 9.77 10.02 1.65
N ALA A 229 8.74 9.20 1.94
CA ALA A 229 8.34 8.84 3.30
C ALA A 229 8.77 7.41 3.61
N PHE A 230 9.23 7.16 4.82
CA PHE A 230 9.67 5.83 5.26
C PHE A 230 9.58 5.67 6.78
N GLY A 231 9.35 4.45 7.23
CA GLY A 231 9.58 4.02 8.60
C GLY A 231 11.06 3.66 8.79
N ALA A 232 11.63 3.92 9.94
CA ALA A 232 13.00 3.51 10.23
C ALA A 232 13.19 3.16 11.72
N VAL A 233 14.16 2.28 11.96
CA VAL A 233 14.73 2.02 13.28
C VAL A 233 15.95 2.92 13.47
N VAL A 234 16.10 3.51 14.66
CA VAL A 234 17.22 4.40 15.00
C VAL A 234 17.89 3.85 16.26
N GLU A 235 19.19 3.57 16.18
CA GLU A 235 20.03 3.17 17.33
C GLU A 235 20.59 4.39 18.06
N GLY A 236 20.98 4.18 19.31
CA GLY A 236 21.54 5.26 20.17
C GLY A 236 20.48 6.18 20.77
N ARG A 237 19.18 5.79 20.73
CA ARG A 237 18.06 6.46 21.37
C ARG A 237 17.36 5.53 22.36
N ALA A 238 16.77 6.13 23.43
CA ALA A 238 15.99 5.39 24.43
C ALA A 238 14.74 4.71 23.82
N ALA A 239 14.18 5.29 22.75
CA ALA A 239 13.02 4.76 22.03
C ALA A 239 13.35 4.66 20.53
N PRO A 240 13.69 3.47 20.03
CA PRO A 240 14.09 3.26 18.66
C PRO A 240 12.89 3.25 17.72
N GLY A 241 12.98 4.01 16.64
CA GLY A 241 12.01 3.99 15.54
C GLY A 241 11.23 5.28 15.37
N GLY A 242 10.74 5.48 14.16
CA GLY A 242 9.96 6.65 13.78
C GLY A 242 9.53 6.63 12.33
N VAL A 243 8.74 7.62 11.96
CA VAL A 243 8.33 7.93 10.60
C VAL A 243 9.08 9.19 10.16
N PHE A 244 9.66 9.12 8.97
CA PHE A 244 10.54 10.14 8.42
C PHE A 244 10.05 10.61 7.05
N LEU A 245 10.34 11.88 6.75
CA LEU A 245 10.20 12.47 5.41
C LEU A 245 11.54 13.01 4.94
N ALA A 246 11.90 12.68 3.70
CA ALA A 246 13.06 13.22 3.02
C ALA A 246 12.64 14.05 1.80
N LYS A 247 13.24 15.25 1.64
CA LYS A 247 13.09 16.11 0.46
C LYS A 247 14.42 16.79 0.15
N GLY A 248 14.95 16.56 -1.06
CA GLY A 248 16.35 16.94 -1.33
C GLY A 248 17.28 16.23 -0.34
N ASP A 249 18.21 16.94 0.23
CA ASP A 249 19.17 16.41 1.21
C ASP A 249 18.63 16.48 2.66
N ALA A 250 17.50 17.11 2.87
CA ALA A 250 16.90 17.26 4.19
C ALA A 250 16.07 16.03 4.57
N VAL A 251 16.34 15.45 5.73
CA VAL A 251 15.55 14.39 6.36
C VAL A 251 15.01 14.93 7.68
N ARG A 252 13.73 14.73 7.94
CA ARG A 252 13.10 15.09 9.22
C ARG A 252 12.28 13.93 9.76
N MET A 253 12.27 13.76 11.06
CA MET A 253 11.34 12.88 11.76
C MET A 253 10.00 13.60 11.90
N VAL A 254 8.90 12.92 11.60
CA VAL A 254 7.54 13.48 11.76
C VAL A 254 6.85 12.96 13.01
N VAL A 255 7.21 11.77 13.45
CA VAL A 255 6.82 11.18 14.73
C VAL A 255 7.82 10.10 15.10
N GLY A 256 8.14 9.97 16.38
CA GLY A 256 9.05 8.99 16.94
C GLY A 256 8.42 8.11 18.01
N ALA A 257 9.01 6.93 18.22
CA ALA A 257 8.70 6.15 19.41
C ALA A 257 9.04 6.98 20.65
N GLY A 258 8.18 6.93 21.69
CA GLY A 258 8.28 7.76 22.87
C GLY A 258 7.50 9.08 22.79
N ASP A 259 7.12 9.55 21.60
CA ASP A 259 6.27 10.74 21.46
C ASP A 259 4.86 10.45 21.99
N GLU A 260 4.22 11.48 22.56
CA GLU A 260 2.85 11.40 23.05
C GLU A 260 1.84 11.26 21.89
N THR A 261 0.76 10.54 22.15
CA THR A 261 -0.34 10.41 21.18
C THR A 261 -1.45 11.42 21.50
N PRO A 262 -2.25 11.85 20.51
CA PRO A 262 -3.36 12.79 20.74
C PRO A 262 -4.40 12.31 21.75
N ASP A 263 -4.52 10.99 21.95
CA ASP A 263 -5.53 10.36 22.81
C ASP A 263 -4.97 9.91 24.17
N GLY A 264 -3.76 10.31 24.50
CA GLY A 264 -3.02 9.86 25.67
C GLY A 264 -2.25 8.57 25.44
N GLY A 265 -1.13 8.40 26.15
CA GLY A 265 -0.16 7.34 25.95
C GLY A 265 0.96 7.74 24.99
N ILE A 266 1.79 6.78 24.60
CA ILE A 266 2.98 7.01 23.78
C ILE A 266 3.08 6.01 22.62
N PHE A 267 3.67 6.45 21.52
CA PHE A 267 4.02 5.57 20.41
C PHE A 267 5.12 4.58 20.83
N ALA A 268 4.90 3.30 20.57
CA ALA A 268 5.87 2.23 20.86
C ALA A 268 6.53 1.67 19.61
N LYS A 269 5.73 1.42 18.57
CA LYS A 269 6.20 0.88 17.27
C LYS A 269 5.33 1.43 16.15
N PHE A 270 5.87 1.43 14.94
CA PHE A 270 5.21 1.86 13.71
C PHE A 270 5.17 0.73 12.69
N SER A 271 4.21 0.77 11.76
CA SER A 271 4.23 -0.10 10.59
C SER A 271 5.48 0.15 9.75
N GLU A 272 6.01 -0.89 9.14
CA GLU A 272 7.21 -0.82 8.30
C GLU A 272 7.00 0.12 7.10
N ARG A 273 5.85 0.02 6.44
CA ARG A 273 5.49 0.90 5.33
C ARG A 273 4.50 1.96 5.79
N VAL A 274 4.73 3.18 5.33
CA VAL A 274 3.85 4.33 5.54
C VAL A 274 3.25 4.77 4.20
N ALA A 275 2.03 5.27 4.20
CA ALA A 275 1.42 5.83 3.00
C ALA A 275 1.68 7.34 2.94
N LEU A 276 1.98 7.85 1.74
CA LEU A 276 2.26 9.26 1.48
C LEU A 276 1.37 9.75 0.34
N ASN A 277 0.69 10.87 0.53
CA ASN A 277 -0.10 11.48 -0.54
C ASN A 277 0.60 12.66 -1.22
N ALA A 278 -0.04 13.21 -2.26
CA ALA A 278 0.50 14.31 -3.04
C ALA A 278 0.71 15.59 -2.23
N ALA A 279 -0.10 15.85 -1.22
CA ALA A 279 0.02 17.00 -0.32
C ALA A 279 1.15 16.84 0.72
N GLY A 280 1.71 15.65 0.87
CA GLY A 280 2.73 15.35 1.88
C GLY A 280 2.18 14.83 3.20
N ALA A 281 0.89 14.53 3.29
CA ALA A 281 0.32 13.86 4.43
C ALA A 281 0.76 12.39 4.47
N VAL A 282 0.98 11.87 5.68
CA VAL A 282 1.46 10.51 5.93
C VAL A 282 0.46 9.74 6.78
N ALA A 283 0.09 8.53 6.34
CA ALA A 283 -0.68 7.59 7.15
C ALA A 283 0.19 6.41 7.59
N PHE A 284 0.01 5.94 8.82
CA PHE A 284 0.75 4.83 9.40
C PHE A 284 -0.07 4.13 10.49
N THR A 285 0.22 2.85 10.73
CA THR A 285 -0.28 2.10 11.88
C THR A 285 0.74 2.17 13.00
N ALA A 286 0.30 2.33 14.24
CA ALA A 286 1.16 2.35 15.41
C ALA A 286 0.66 1.43 16.52
N ILE A 287 1.60 0.84 17.24
CA ILE A 287 1.38 0.16 18.53
C ILE A 287 1.67 1.18 19.63
N LEU A 288 0.82 1.21 20.64
CA LEU A 288 0.85 2.18 21.71
C LEU A 288 1.20 1.54 23.07
N LYS A 289 1.79 2.34 23.98
CA LYS A 289 2.02 2.02 25.38
C LYS A 289 1.37 3.09 26.26
N ASN A 290 1.00 2.68 27.48
CA ASN A 290 0.38 3.56 28.46
C ASN A 290 -0.83 4.33 27.90
N ALA A 291 -1.57 3.68 26.98
CA ALA A 291 -2.68 4.25 26.26
C ALA A 291 -3.96 3.45 26.55
N PRO A 292 -5.15 4.07 26.43
CA PRO A 292 -6.43 3.35 26.56
C PRO A 292 -6.61 2.24 25.52
N ILE A 293 -5.95 2.37 24.36
CA ILE A 293 -5.99 1.42 23.24
C ILE A 293 -4.58 0.93 22.90
N ARG A 294 -4.49 -0.32 22.38
CA ARG A 294 -3.20 -0.95 22.08
C ARG A 294 -2.59 -0.54 20.75
N GLY A 295 -3.39 -0.03 19.82
CA GLY A 295 -2.92 0.36 18.51
C GLY A 295 -3.96 1.15 17.74
N ALA A 296 -3.50 1.92 16.77
CA ALA A 296 -4.35 2.76 15.94
C ALA A 296 -3.69 3.09 14.60
N ILE A 297 -4.49 3.55 13.66
CA ILE A 297 -4.05 4.19 12.43
C ILE A 297 -4.10 5.70 12.64
N TYR A 298 -3.02 6.36 12.29
CA TYR A 298 -2.83 7.80 12.38
C TYR A 298 -2.58 8.43 11.03
N VAL A 299 -2.91 9.70 10.90
CA VAL A 299 -2.52 10.58 9.79
C VAL A 299 -1.84 11.81 10.35
N ILE A 300 -0.72 12.18 9.73
CA ILE A 300 -0.07 13.48 9.89
C ILE A 300 -0.27 14.26 8.60
N ASP A 301 -1.02 15.33 8.68
CA ASP A 301 -1.11 16.41 7.68
C ASP A 301 -0.56 17.70 8.31
N ASP A 302 -1.38 18.68 8.61
CA ASP A 302 -1.01 19.86 9.41
C ASP A 302 -0.88 19.53 10.91
N ARG A 303 -1.51 18.43 11.34
CA ARG A 303 -1.48 17.93 12.70
C ARG A 303 -1.55 16.41 12.76
N LEU A 304 -1.01 15.84 13.82
CA LEU A 304 -1.18 14.43 14.14
C LEU A 304 -2.62 14.18 14.60
N ARG A 305 -3.31 13.24 13.97
CA ARG A 305 -4.66 12.81 14.36
C ARG A 305 -4.80 11.30 14.29
N ARG A 306 -5.52 10.72 15.24
CA ARG A 306 -5.99 9.34 15.17
C ARG A 306 -7.10 9.25 14.12
N VAL A 307 -7.08 8.21 13.33
CA VAL A 307 -8.10 7.91 12.32
C VAL A 307 -9.06 6.85 12.84
N VAL A 308 -8.51 5.76 13.39
CA VAL A 308 -9.25 4.64 13.97
C VAL A 308 -8.35 3.88 14.93
N GLY A 309 -8.91 3.39 16.03
CA GLY A 309 -8.21 2.63 17.06
C GLY A 309 -8.75 1.21 17.24
N LEU A 310 -7.93 0.32 17.80
CA LEU A 310 -8.40 -0.98 18.26
C LEU A 310 -9.39 -0.78 19.41
N GLY A 311 -10.54 -1.45 19.35
CA GLY A 311 -11.66 -1.26 20.28
C GLY A 311 -12.69 -0.21 19.84
N ASP A 312 -12.41 0.62 18.82
CA ASP A 312 -13.41 1.53 18.27
C ASP A 312 -14.54 0.73 17.61
N ALA A 313 -15.78 1.25 17.67
CA ALA A 313 -16.94 0.65 17.03
C ALA A 313 -16.76 0.58 15.50
N ALA A 314 -16.99 -0.60 14.93
CA ALA A 314 -16.88 -0.81 13.50
C ALA A 314 -18.25 -0.61 12.78
N PRO A 315 -18.25 -0.07 11.55
CA PRO A 315 -19.47 -0.01 10.73
C PRO A 315 -20.05 -1.40 10.49
N GLY A 316 -21.32 -1.56 10.79
CA GLY A 316 -22.01 -2.85 10.69
C GLY A 316 -22.00 -3.67 11.98
N GLY A 317 -21.48 -3.12 13.09
CA GLY A 317 -21.45 -3.71 14.43
C GLY A 317 -20.09 -4.29 14.80
N GLY A 318 -19.91 -4.57 16.09
CA GLY A 318 -18.65 -5.06 16.64
C GLY A 318 -17.60 -3.96 16.83
N VAL A 319 -16.37 -4.38 17.13
CA VAL A 319 -15.22 -3.49 17.39
C VAL A 319 -14.00 -3.93 16.60
N PHE A 320 -13.16 -2.97 16.18
CA PHE A 320 -11.90 -3.28 15.51
C PHE A 320 -10.96 -4.02 16.47
N SER A 321 -10.46 -5.19 16.08
CA SER A 321 -9.59 -6.04 16.89
C SER A 321 -8.18 -6.22 16.31
N HIS A 322 -8.03 -6.07 15.00
CA HIS A 322 -6.73 -6.12 14.32
C HIS A 322 -6.76 -5.31 13.04
N PHE A 323 -5.67 -4.63 12.71
CA PHE A 323 -5.49 -3.96 11.42
C PHE A 323 -4.62 -4.82 10.49
N GLY A 324 -4.95 -4.78 9.21
CA GLY A 324 -4.13 -5.38 8.16
C GLY A 324 -2.75 -4.73 8.05
N LEU A 325 -2.01 -5.14 7.03
CA LEU A 325 -0.56 -4.90 6.95
C LEU A 325 -0.18 -3.41 6.95
N TRP A 326 -0.79 -2.61 6.05
CA TRP A 326 -0.49 -1.18 5.89
C TRP A 326 -1.75 -0.38 5.56
N PRO A 327 -1.84 0.87 5.99
CA PRO A 327 -2.87 1.77 5.50
C PRO A 327 -2.52 2.27 4.10
N SER A 328 -3.53 2.68 3.34
CA SER A 328 -3.41 3.44 2.11
C SER A 328 -4.03 4.82 2.27
N LEU A 329 -3.63 5.80 1.45
CA LEU A 329 -4.00 7.20 1.65
C LEU A 329 -4.31 7.89 0.32
N SER A 330 -5.51 8.48 0.21
CA SER A 330 -5.91 9.28 -0.95
C SER A 330 -5.38 10.71 -0.89
N ALA A 331 -5.52 11.46 -1.99
CA ALA A 331 -5.18 12.88 -2.06
C ALA A 331 -5.97 13.73 -1.06
N THR A 332 -7.21 13.35 -0.75
CA THR A 332 -8.10 14.06 0.19
C THR A 332 -7.89 13.67 1.65
N GLY A 333 -6.93 12.76 1.93
CA GLY A 333 -6.66 12.28 3.29
C GLY A 333 -7.62 11.18 3.77
N THR A 334 -8.36 10.54 2.86
CA THR A 334 -9.11 9.31 3.16
C THR A 334 -8.12 8.16 3.30
N VAL A 335 -8.27 7.38 4.36
CA VAL A 335 -7.45 6.20 4.65
C VAL A 335 -8.22 4.95 4.28
N GLY A 336 -7.60 4.05 3.52
CA GLY A 336 -8.09 2.70 3.26
C GLY A 336 -7.31 1.68 4.08
N PHE A 337 -8.00 0.70 4.65
CA PHE A 337 -7.39 -0.37 5.44
C PHE A 337 -8.28 -1.61 5.47
N ILE A 338 -7.70 -2.75 5.78
CA ILE A 338 -8.44 -3.97 6.12
C ILE A 338 -8.32 -4.18 7.62
N ALA A 339 -9.40 -4.64 8.26
CA ALA A 339 -9.41 -4.93 9.68
C ALA A 339 -10.23 -6.17 10.01
N SER A 340 -9.84 -6.85 11.09
CA SER A 340 -10.68 -7.80 11.79
C SER A 340 -11.61 -7.05 12.75
N VAL A 341 -12.83 -7.58 12.91
CA VAL A 341 -13.89 -6.99 13.72
C VAL A 341 -14.49 -8.06 14.62
N ASP A 342 -14.28 -7.92 15.92
CA ASP A 342 -14.83 -8.83 16.91
C ASP A 342 -16.30 -8.50 17.19
N GLY A 343 -17.15 -9.52 17.29
CA GLY A 343 -18.58 -9.36 17.55
C GLY A 343 -19.40 -8.92 16.34
N ALA A 344 -18.84 -8.87 15.13
CA ALA A 344 -19.56 -8.54 13.90
C ALA A 344 -19.95 -9.80 13.13
N ALA A 345 -21.03 -9.70 12.34
CA ALA A 345 -21.41 -10.73 11.37
C ALA A 345 -20.36 -10.89 10.25
N THR A 346 -19.64 -9.82 9.94
CA THR A 346 -18.52 -9.81 8.99
C THR A 346 -17.20 -9.70 9.77
N PRO A 347 -16.46 -10.80 9.98
CA PRO A 347 -15.31 -10.81 10.90
C PRO A 347 -14.08 -10.10 10.34
N VAL A 348 -13.97 -9.95 9.01
CA VAL A 348 -12.88 -9.23 8.34
C VAL A 348 -13.44 -8.43 7.19
N ALA A 349 -13.10 -7.15 7.11
CA ALA A 349 -13.55 -6.29 6.03
C ALA A 349 -12.53 -5.22 5.65
N ALA A 350 -12.66 -4.70 4.43
CA ALA A 350 -12.01 -3.49 3.96
C ALA A 350 -12.86 -2.27 4.30
N PHE A 351 -12.20 -1.25 4.80
CA PHE A 351 -12.79 0.00 5.25
C PHE A 351 -12.11 1.20 4.59
N VAL A 352 -12.87 2.29 4.50
CA VAL A 352 -12.33 3.61 4.18
C VAL A 352 -12.84 4.61 5.22
N THR A 353 -11.99 5.53 5.65
CA THR A 353 -12.36 6.57 6.59
C THR A 353 -11.60 7.85 6.31
N GLY A 354 -12.29 8.98 6.40
CA GLY A 354 -11.71 10.30 6.30
C GLY A 354 -11.70 11.01 7.65
N ARG A 355 -12.24 12.23 7.67
CA ARG A 355 -12.47 12.98 8.90
C ARG A 355 -13.75 12.53 9.64
N ASP A 356 -14.64 11.90 8.90
CA ASP A 356 -15.92 11.36 9.40
C ASP A 356 -15.75 9.88 9.78
N ALA A 357 -16.87 9.24 10.13
CA ALA A 357 -16.88 7.84 10.49
C ALA A 357 -16.36 6.93 9.37
N ALA A 358 -15.79 5.79 9.75
CA ALA A 358 -15.39 4.75 8.83
C ALA A 358 -16.58 4.18 8.06
N ALA A 359 -16.36 3.77 6.82
CA ALA A 359 -17.34 3.07 6.00
C ALA A 359 -16.77 1.73 5.56
N ARG A 360 -17.52 0.64 5.69
CA ARG A 360 -17.19 -0.67 5.15
C ARG A 360 -17.35 -0.64 3.62
N VAL A 361 -16.41 -1.18 2.89
CA VAL A 361 -16.44 -1.21 1.41
C VAL A 361 -16.55 -2.62 0.84
N ALA A 362 -15.96 -3.61 1.50
CA ALA A 362 -16.10 -5.04 1.17
C ALA A 362 -15.81 -5.87 2.42
N GLY A 363 -16.36 -7.07 2.54
CA GLY A 363 -16.11 -7.93 3.69
C GLY A 363 -16.35 -9.40 3.42
N VAL A 364 -15.80 -10.25 4.27
CA VAL A 364 -16.04 -11.69 4.24
C VAL A 364 -17.55 -11.95 4.27
N GLY A 365 -18.02 -12.79 3.35
CA GLY A 365 -19.44 -13.07 3.13
C GLY A 365 -20.09 -12.27 2.01
N ASP A 366 -19.46 -11.19 1.50
CA ASP A 366 -20.03 -10.43 0.39
C ASP A 366 -20.00 -11.23 -0.92
N ALA A 367 -21.07 -11.09 -1.72
CA ALA A 367 -21.15 -11.67 -3.05
C ALA A 367 -20.11 -11.02 -3.98
N LEU A 368 -19.37 -11.84 -4.73
CA LEU A 368 -18.39 -11.39 -5.70
C LEU A 368 -18.95 -11.40 -7.13
N PRO A 369 -18.60 -10.41 -7.97
CA PRO A 369 -18.99 -10.39 -9.37
C PRO A 369 -18.47 -11.62 -10.12
N GLY A 370 -19.36 -12.33 -10.79
CA GLY A 370 -19.05 -13.57 -11.51
C GLY A 370 -19.29 -14.85 -10.71
N GLY A 371 -19.86 -14.71 -9.51
CA GLY A 371 -20.28 -15.80 -8.63
C GLY A 371 -19.35 -16.05 -7.45
N GLY A 372 -19.90 -16.73 -6.42
CA GLY A 372 -19.19 -16.98 -5.16
C GLY A 372 -19.23 -15.80 -4.18
N THR A 373 -18.59 -16.01 -3.04
CA THR A 373 -18.49 -15.03 -1.95
C THR A 373 -17.05 -14.77 -1.59
N LEU A 374 -16.77 -13.59 -1.05
CA LEU A 374 -15.47 -13.27 -0.48
C LEU A 374 -15.29 -14.08 0.81
N VAL A 375 -14.34 -15.01 0.81
CA VAL A 375 -14.09 -15.88 1.97
C VAL A 375 -12.87 -15.46 2.78
N SER A 376 -11.88 -14.80 2.14
CA SER A 376 -10.65 -14.34 2.78
C SER A 376 -9.97 -13.23 1.97
N PHE A 377 -9.28 -12.32 2.66
CA PHE A 377 -8.36 -11.33 2.06
C PHE A 377 -6.90 -11.83 2.05
N GLY A 378 -6.67 -13.10 2.35
CA GLY A 378 -5.33 -13.68 2.48
C GLY A 378 -4.69 -13.45 3.84
N LEU A 379 -3.48 -13.99 4.00
CA LEU A 379 -2.74 -13.97 5.26
C LEU A 379 -2.28 -12.56 5.67
N TYR A 380 -1.93 -11.73 4.70
CA TYR A 380 -1.47 -10.35 4.89
C TYR A 380 -2.40 -9.38 4.15
N PRO A 381 -3.59 -9.11 4.72
CA PRO A 381 -4.62 -8.35 4.03
C PRO A 381 -4.21 -6.90 3.81
N PHE A 382 -4.33 -6.45 2.55
CA PHE A 382 -4.03 -5.09 2.14
C PHE A 382 -5.07 -4.55 1.15
N ALA A 383 -5.51 -3.33 1.36
CA ALA A 383 -6.34 -2.59 0.43
C ALA A 383 -5.54 -1.41 -0.14
N ALA A 384 -5.26 -1.42 -1.43
CA ALA A 384 -4.64 -0.29 -2.10
C ALA A 384 -5.68 0.77 -2.41
N MET A 385 -5.28 2.05 -2.39
CA MET A 385 -6.15 3.16 -2.73
C MET A 385 -5.43 4.11 -3.69
N SER A 386 -6.13 4.57 -4.74
CA SER A 386 -5.65 5.62 -5.62
C SER A 386 -5.75 7.00 -4.97
N SER A 387 -5.10 8.01 -5.56
CA SER A 387 -5.24 9.39 -5.10
C SER A 387 -6.69 9.89 -5.20
N ALA A 388 -7.44 9.42 -6.19
CA ALA A 388 -8.87 9.75 -6.36
C ALA A 388 -9.81 8.95 -5.42
N GLY A 389 -9.28 7.94 -4.70
CA GLY A 389 -10.04 7.17 -3.73
C GLY A 389 -10.57 5.82 -4.25
N ALA A 390 -10.30 5.40 -5.48
CA ALA A 390 -10.60 4.03 -5.90
C ALA A 390 -9.83 3.03 -5.04
N VAL A 391 -10.48 1.93 -4.65
CA VAL A 391 -9.89 0.90 -3.77
C VAL A 391 -9.76 -0.40 -4.54
N SER A 392 -8.64 -1.09 -4.41
CA SER A 392 -8.45 -2.47 -4.86
C SER A 392 -8.01 -3.35 -3.70
N PHE A 393 -8.40 -4.60 -3.77
CA PHE A 393 -8.05 -5.63 -2.80
C PHE A 393 -7.95 -6.99 -3.49
N ALA A 394 -7.23 -7.90 -2.85
CA ALA A 394 -7.15 -9.28 -3.30
C ALA A 394 -8.00 -10.17 -2.41
N THR A 395 -8.46 -11.28 -3.00
CA THR A 395 -9.08 -12.39 -2.29
C THR A 395 -8.16 -13.62 -2.38
N ALA A 396 -8.21 -14.46 -1.37
CA ALA A 396 -7.51 -15.73 -1.36
C ALA A 396 -8.50 -16.84 -0.95
N PRO A 397 -8.23 -18.11 -1.29
CA PRO A 397 -8.93 -19.23 -0.70
C PRO A 397 -8.80 -19.21 0.83
N ASP A 398 -9.78 -19.77 1.53
CA ASP A 398 -9.66 -19.99 2.96
C ASP A 398 -8.68 -21.14 3.29
N ALA A 399 -8.52 -21.45 4.58
CA ALA A 399 -7.61 -22.48 5.05
C ALA A 399 -7.95 -23.90 4.53
N VAL A 400 -9.16 -24.14 4.05
CA VAL A 400 -9.61 -25.41 3.45
C VAL A 400 -9.68 -25.35 1.91
N GLY A 401 -9.21 -24.27 1.31
CA GLY A 401 -9.16 -24.10 -0.14
C GLY A 401 -10.47 -23.67 -0.80
N ALA A 402 -11.49 -23.26 -0.02
CA ALA A 402 -12.71 -22.70 -0.57
C ALA A 402 -12.53 -21.25 -0.99
N GLY A 403 -13.24 -20.84 -2.05
CA GLY A 403 -13.18 -19.49 -2.63
C GLY A 403 -12.17 -19.37 -3.78
N ALA A 404 -12.30 -18.28 -4.52
CA ALA A 404 -11.42 -17.97 -5.65
C ALA A 404 -10.33 -16.99 -5.24
N GLU A 405 -9.11 -17.24 -5.68
CA GLU A 405 -8.06 -16.22 -5.65
C GLU A 405 -8.29 -15.21 -6.78
N GLY A 406 -8.21 -13.92 -6.45
CA GLY A 406 -8.47 -12.89 -7.44
C GLY A 406 -8.20 -11.48 -6.93
N VAL A 407 -8.29 -10.53 -7.85
CA VAL A 407 -8.17 -9.10 -7.58
C VAL A 407 -9.48 -8.41 -7.94
N PHE A 408 -9.95 -7.56 -7.05
CA PHE A 408 -11.19 -6.81 -7.16
C PHE A 408 -10.95 -5.33 -6.91
N ALA A 409 -11.83 -4.49 -7.40
CA ALA A 409 -11.75 -3.05 -7.18
C ALA A 409 -13.13 -2.43 -6.94
N ILE A 410 -13.13 -1.28 -6.28
CA ILE A 410 -14.32 -0.48 -5.99
C ILE A 410 -13.98 0.97 -6.34
N ASP A 411 -14.79 1.56 -7.20
CA ASP A 411 -14.67 2.98 -7.51
C ASP A 411 -15.47 3.77 -6.46
N LEU A 412 -14.80 4.59 -5.67
CA LEU A 412 -15.47 5.46 -4.72
C LEU A 412 -15.99 6.69 -5.45
N PRO A 413 -17.25 7.13 -5.20
CA PRO A 413 -17.73 8.36 -5.77
C PRO A 413 -16.83 9.51 -5.33
N ALA A 414 -16.46 10.39 -6.28
CA ALA A 414 -15.77 11.62 -5.95
C ALA A 414 -16.61 12.38 -4.90
N ARG A 415 -16.05 12.65 -3.73
CA ARG A 415 -16.69 13.56 -2.77
C ARG A 415 -16.73 14.95 -3.42
N ARG A 416 -17.93 15.47 -3.65
CA ARG A 416 -18.17 16.82 -4.15
C ARG A 416 -17.80 17.85 -3.09
#